data_6683def74471e093523e559b783347da
#
_entry.id   6683def74471e093523e559b783347da
#
_cell.length_a   1.000
_cell.length_b   1.000
_cell.length_c   1.000
_cell.angle_alpha   90.00
_cell.angle_beta   90.00
_cell.angle_gamma   90.00
#
_symmetry.space_group_name_H-M   'P 1'
#
loop_
_entity.id
_entity.type
_entity.pdbx_description
1 polymer ?
#
loop_
_entity_poly.entity_id
_entity_poly.type
_entity_poly.pdbx_seq_one_letter_code
_entity_poly.pdbx_strand_id
1 'polypeptide(L)'
;MEIGIYTFADIAADPVTQIKISAHQRMINLLEEIELADQAGLDVFAVGEHHRPEYLVSSPAVVLGAAAVKTKQIRLSSAVTVLSSEDPVRVFQQFATVDLLSNGRAEIIAGRGSFIESFPLFGYDLNDYDKLFSEKLEMLLKINESERLTWKGKFTQTIDNLGVYPRPLQSKLPIWVGVGGTPESVVRAAEHGLPMALAIIGGSPARFAPFTQLYRDVYRKAGHDINTLQLGINSHVFVDDTSQKARDAFYPPYAAVMEHIGKERGWGGLSREQFDASTGKQGALLVGSPQEVSDKILYEYELFGHTRFLAQMSLGAMPHDKILHAIELLGSKVVPEIKKYTKTEKI
;
A
#
# COMPACT_ATOMS: atom_id res chain seq x y z
N MET A 1 -4.12 -16.21 -4.04
CA MET A 1 -4.11 -14.78 -3.71
C MET A 1 -2.92 -14.48 -2.81
N GLU A 2 -2.20 -13.39 -3.04
CA GLU A 2 -1.14 -12.89 -2.16
C GLU A 2 -1.76 -12.10 -1.00
N ILE A 3 -1.22 -12.27 0.21
CA ILE A 3 -1.65 -11.53 1.41
C ILE A 3 -0.44 -10.85 2.02
N GLY A 4 -0.57 -9.57 2.31
CA GLY A 4 0.52 -8.78 2.89
C GLY A 4 0.03 -7.68 3.81
N ILE A 5 0.98 -6.85 4.24
CA ILE A 5 0.76 -5.71 5.12
C ILE A 5 1.29 -4.44 4.46
N TYR A 6 0.68 -3.30 4.76
CA TYR A 6 1.29 -2.00 4.48
C TYR A 6 1.12 -1.06 5.68
N THR A 7 2.03 -0.09 5.79
CA THR A 7 2.03 0.91 6.85
C THR A 7 2.70 2.20 6.40
N PHE A 8 2.37 3.29 7.07
CA PHE A 8 3.07 4.58 6.95
C PHE A 8 4.05 4.84 8.11
N ALA A 9 4.22 3.84 9.00
CA ALA A 9 4.92 3.96 10.28
C ALA A 9 4.35 5.12 11.12
N ASP A 10 3.06 5.05 11.37
CA ASP A 10 2.34 6.03 12.16
C ASP A 10 3.01 6.24 13.52
N ILE A 11 3.09 7.50 13.94
CA ILE A 11 3.62 7.91 15.23
C ILE A 11 2.75 8.98 15.87
N ALA A 12 1.98 8.59 16.87
CA ALA A 12 1.09 9.47 17.61
C ALA A 12 1.23 9.22 19.11
N ALA A 13 0.69 10.13 19.92
CA ALA A 13 0.50 9.85 21.33
C ALA A 13 -0.66 8.86 21.51
N ASP A 14 -0.52 7.90 22.41
CA ASP A 14 -1.60 7.01 22.79
C ASP A 14 -2.79 7.85 23.31
N PRO A 15 -4.00 7.66 22.79
CA PRO A 15 -5.14 8.54 23.11
C PRO A 15 -5.60 8.42 24.57
N VAL A 16 -5.24 7.35 25.28
CA VAL A 16 -5.60 7.11 26.68
C VAL A 16 -4.50 7.56 27.62
N THR A 17 -3.27 7.12 27.40
CA THR A 17 -2.13 7.38 28.29
C THR A 17 -1.37 8.66 27.97
N GLN A 18 -1.59 9.23 26.79
CA GLN A 18 -0.85 10.38 26.22
C GLN A 18 0.67 10.13 26.04
N ILE A 19 1.12 8.90 26.17
CA ILE A 19 2.51 8.54 25.95
C ILE A 19 2.76 8.40 24.44
N LYS A 20 3.85 9.02 23.98
CA LYS A 20 4.35 8.90 22.60
C LYS A 20 5.72 8.24 22.62
N ILE A 21 5.89 7.16 21.87
CA ILE A 21 7.21 6.54 21.69
C ILE A 21 8.11 7.45 20.85
N SER A 22 9.42 7.27 20.96
CA SER A 22 10.37 8.03 20.13
C SER A 22 10.31 7.58 18.65
N ALA A 23 10.67 8.48 17.73
CA ALA A 23 10.81 8.17 16.32
C ALA A 23 11.80 7.01 16.08
N HIS A 24 12.91 7.00 16.84
CA HIS A 24 13.89 5.91 16.80
C HIS A 24 13.24 4.57 17.16
N GLN A 25 12.52 4.49 18.29
CA GLN A 25 11.85 3.26 18.70
C GLN A 25 10.81 2.81 17.68
N ARG A 26 10.03 3.73 17.09
CA ARG A 26 9.04 3.38 16.06
C ARG A 26 9.69 2.77 14.81
N MET A 27 10.87 3.27 14.40
CA MET A 27 11.63 2.69 13.29
C MET A 27 12.17 1.30 13.60
N ILE A 28 12.63 1.06 14.83
CA ILE A 28 13.04 -0.29 15.27
C ILE A 28 11.84 -1.23 15.24
N ASN A 29 10.70 -0.81 15.79
CA ASN A 29 9.46 -1.57 15.78
C ASN A 29 9.02 -1.92 14.35
N LEU A 30 9.12 -0.96 13.42
CA LEU A 30 8.78 -1.21 12.00
C LEU A 30 9.64 -2.32 11.38
N LEU A 31 10.94 -2.32 11.64
CA LEU A 31 11.83 -3.37 11.12
C LEU A 31 11.53 -4.74 11.76
N GLU A 32 11.12 -4.79 13.02
CA GLU A 32 10.65 -6.00 13.69
C GLU A 32 9.32 -6.51 13.09
N GLU A 33 8.37 -5.60 12.82
CA GLU A 33 7.11 -5.92 12.15
C GLU A 33 7.36 -6.55 10.75
N ILE A 34 8.30 -5.99 9.98
CA ILE A 34 8.67 -6.52 8.65
C ILE A 34 9.32 -7.91 8.76
N GLU A 35 10.23 -8.09 9.70
CA GLU A 35 10.91 -9.36 9.93
C GLU A 35 9.93 -10.45 10.40
N LEU A 36 9.01 -10.11 11.31
CA LEU A 36 7.97 -11.03 11.76
C LEU A 36 6.99 -11.39 10.61
N ALA A 37 6.63 -10.44 9.76
CA ALA A 37 5.79 -10.70 8.60
C ALA A 37 6.43 -11.71 7.62
N ASP A 38 7.75 -11.61 7.40
CA ASP A 38 8.51 -12.58 6.61
C ASP A 38 8.48 -13.97 7.26
N GLN A 39 8.72 -14.04 8.58
CA GLN A 39 8.69 -15.30 9.36
C GLN A 39 7.28 -15.93 9.42
N ALA A 40 6.24 -15.11 9.46
CA ALA A 40 4.85 -15.54 9.45
C ALA A 40 4.37 -16.01 8.06
N GLY A 41 5.21 -15.93 7.03
CA GLY A 41 4.92 -16.40 5.67
C GLY A 41 3.96 -15.50 4.89
N LEU A 42 3.94 -14.21 5.19
CA LEU A 42 3.22 -13.22 4.39
C LEU A 42 3.94 -12.98 3.06
N ASP A 43 3.16 -12.65 2.03
CA ASP A 43 3.67 -12.56 0.67
C ASP A 43 4.32 -11.18 0.37
N VAL A 44 3.83 -10.09 1.00
CA VAL A 44 4.25 -8.71 0.73
C VAL A 44 4.28 -7.87 2.01
N PHE A 45 5.31 -7.05 2.20
CA PHE A 45 5.29 -5.92 3.13
C PHE A 45 5.56 -4.62 2.39
N ALA A 46 4.70 -3.62 2.59
CA ALA A 46 4.79 -2.36 1.89
C ALA A 46 4.87 -1.17 2.85
N VAL A 47 5.64 -0.15 2.48
CA VAL A 47 5.71 1.10 3.25
C VAL A 47 5.34 2.29 2.37
N GLY A 48 4.46 3.15 2.87
CA GLY A 48 3.99 4.32 2.14
C GLY A 48 4.72 5.59 2.53
N GLU A 49 4.84 6.50 1.55
CA GLU A 49 5.51 7.78 1.68
C GLU A 49 4.56 8.87 2.16
N HIS A 50 4.94 9.54 3.24
CA HIS A 50 4.30 10.75 3.73
C HIS A 50 5.31 11.75 4.29
N HIS A 51 5.00 13.04 4.17
CA HIS A 51 5.83 14.16 4.63
C HIS A 51 5.12 14.96 5.73
N ARG A 52 4.62 14.25 6.76
CA ARG A 52 3.82 14.78 7.85
C ARG A 52 4.35 14.32 9.20
N PRO A 53 4.15 15.09 10.29
CA PRO A 53 4.67 14.73 11.63
C PRO A 53 4.06 13.46 12.22
N GLU A 54 2.93 12.96 11.69
CA GLU A 54 2.27 11.74 12.12
C GLU A 54 2.84 10.46 11.49
N TYR A 55 3.72 10.58 10.48
CA TYR A 55 4.27 9.45 9.73
C TYR A 55 5.79 9.53 9.64
N LEU A 56 6.48 8.39 9.78
CA LEU A 56 7.93 8.39 9.78
C LEU A 56 8.58 7.98 8.46
N VAL A 57 7.82 7.43 7.54
CA VAL A 57 8.37 7.02 6.24
C VAL A 57 8.19 8.13 5.21
N SER A 58 9.24 8.88 4.96
CA SER A 58 9.33 9.86 3.87
C SER A 58 10.18 9.36 2.69
N SER A 59 10.90 8.24 2.87
CA SER A 59 11.73 7.62 1.84
C SER A 59 11.61 6.09 1.92
N PRO A 60 10.60 5.50 1.26
CA PRO A 60 10.33 4.07 1.31
C PRO A 60 11.55 3.21 1.00
N ALA A 61 12.32 3.55 -0.02
CA ALA A 61 13.48 2.77 -0.45
C ALA A 61 14.57 2.65 0.64
N VAL A 62 14.72 3.64 1.53
CA VAL A 62 15.70 3.58 2.62
C VAL A 62 15.28 2.53 3.66
N VAL A 63 14.00 2.52 4.04
CA VAL A 63 13.45 1.53 4.98
C VAL A 63 13.48 0.14 4.38
N LEU A 64 13.06 0.02 3.11
CA LEU A 64 13.05 -1.26 2.40
C LEU A 64 14.46 -1.81 2.18
N GLY A 65 15.48 -0.95 1.99
CA GLY A 65 16.87 -1.36 1.94
C GLY A 65 17.35 -1.98 3.26
N ALA A 66 16.97 -1.42 4.41
CA ALA A 66 17.24 -2.00 5.72
C ALA A 66 16.47 -3.33 5.93
N ALA A 67 15.22 -3.41 5.49
CA ALA A 67 14.40 -4.61 5.56
C ALA A 67 14.93 -5.74 4.64
N ALA A 68 15.50 -5.39 3.48
CA ALA A 68 16.02 -6.34 2.51
C ALA A 68 17.06 -7.30 3.09
N VAL A 69 17.93 -6.79 3.98
CA VAL A 69 18.99 -7.60 4.61
C VAL A 69 18.51 -8.38 5.83
N LYS A 70 17.33 -8.06 6.39
CA LYS A 70 16.72 -8.76 7.52
C LYS A 70 15.74 -9.86 7.12
N THR A 71 15.21 -9.80 5.91
CA THR A 71 14.16 -10.69 5.40
C THR A 71 14.69 -11.63 4.30
N LYS A 72 13.97 -12.72 4.03
CA LYS A 72 14.42 -13.76 3.07
C LYS A 72 13.44 -14.02 1.93
N GLN A 73 12.14 -13.92 2.16
CA GLN A 73 11.11 -14.35 1.22
C GLN A 73 10.10 -13.26 0.87
N ILE A 74 9.72 -12.43 1.86
CA ILE A 74 8.68 -11.42 1.68
C ILE A 74 9.08 -10.40 0.61
N ARG A 75 8.13 -10.07 -0.26
CA ARG A 75 8.29 -9.01 -1.26
C ARG A 75 8.24 -7.65 -0.58
N LEU A 76 9.12 -6.76 -0.99
CA LEU A 76 9.31 -5.43 -0.41
C LEU A 76 8.79 -4.36 -1.37
N SER A 77 7.72 -3.69 -0.99
CA SER A 77 6.98 -2.75 -1.84
C SER A 77 6.90 -1.35 -1.24
N SER A 78 6.79 -0.33 -2.07
CA SER A 78 6.20 0.92 -1.60
C SER A 78 4.66 0.87 -1.63
N ALA A 79 3.98 1.70 -0.82
CA ALA A 79 2.52 1.80 -0.83
C ALA A 79 2.01 3.17 -0.33
N VAL A 80 2.33 4.24 -1.06
CA VAL A 80 2.94 4.37 -2.39
C VAL A 80 4.28 5.08 -2.32
N THR A 81 5.08 5.06 -3.39
CA THR A 81 6.04 6.11 -3.72
C THR A 81 5.27 7.26 -4.37
N VAL A 82 5.39 8.48 -3.84
CA VAL A 82 4.71 9.67 -4.37
C VAL A 82 5.45 10.18 -5.63
N LEU A 83 5.25 9.48 -6.73
CA LEU A 83 6.00 9.71 -7.97
C LEU A 83 5.78 11.13 -8.54
N SER A 84 4.66 11.79 -8.21
CA SER A 84 4.40 13.18 -8.61
C SER A 84 5.48 14.14 -8.13
N SER A 85 6.04 13.94 -6.94
CA SER A 85 7.09 14.80 -6.34
C SER A 85 8.49 14.20 -6.36
N GLU A 86 8.65 12.93 -6.78
CA GLU A 86 9.93 12.25 -6.89
C GLU A 86 10.53 12.35 -8.32
N ASP A 87 11.85 12.12 -8.43
CA ASP A 87 12.53 11.96 -9.73
C ASP A 87 12.48 10.48 -10.17
N PRO A 88 11.93 10.18 -11.37
CA PRO A 88 11.77 8.79 -11.84
C PRO A 88 13.10 8.02 -11.99
N VAL A 89 14.19 8.70 -12.35
CA VAL A 89 15.52 8.08 -12.42
C VAL A 89 15.98 7.68 -11.03
N ARG A 90 15.80 8.55 -10.04
CA ARG A 90 16.18 8.28 -8.66
C ARG A 90 15.33 7.15 -8.07
N VAL A 91 14.02 7.16 -8.27
CA VAL A 91 13.13 6.08 -7.83
C VAL A 91 13.57 4.74 -8.41
N PHE A 92 13.82 4.68 -9.72
CA PHE A 92 14.31 3.45 -10.36
C PHE A 92 15.62 2.96 -9.74
N GLN A 93 16.61 3.84 -9.57
CA GLN A 93 17.92 3.49 -9.01
C GLN A 93 17.82 2.98 -7.58
N GLN A 94 16.98 3.61 -6.76
CA GLN A 94 16.74 3.21 -5.37
C GLN A 94 16.12 1.82 -5.31
N PHE A 95 15.04 1.56 -6.07
CA PHE A 95 14.36 0.27 -6.06
C PHE A 95 15.17 -0.83 -6.76
N ALA A 96 15.96 -0.51 -7.78
CA ALA A 96 16.93 -1.45 -8.34
C ALA A 96 18.00 -1.86 -7.31
N THR A 97 18.43 -0.92 -6.46
CA THR A 97 19.35 -1.21 -5.35
C THR A 97 18.69 -2.09 -4.29
N VAL A 98 17.44 -1.80 -3.89
CA VAL A 98 16.67 -2.66 -2.98
C VAL A 98 16.48 -4.05 -3.57
N ASP A 99 16.25 -4.14 -4.87
CA ASP A 99 16.09 -5.42 -5.57
C ASP A 99 17.36 -6.29 -5.52
N LEU A 100 18.50 -5.67 -5.76
CA LEU A 100 19.81 -6.35 -5.63
C LEU A 100 20.08 -6.80 -4.20
N LEU A 101 19.81 -5.95 -3.19
CA LEU A 101 19.99 -6.28 -1.77
C LEU A 101 19.04 -7.38 -1.30
N SER A 102 17.83 -7.42 -1.83
CA SER A 102 16.79 -8.37 -1.46
C SER A 102 16.78 -9.67 -2.25
N ASN A 103 17.70 -9.84 -3.21
CA ASN A 103 17.71 -10.98 -4.13
C ASN A 103 16.43 -11.08 -4.98
N GLY A 104 16.03 -9.97 -5.61
CA GLY A 104 14.93 -9.92 -6.58
C GLY A 104 13.52 -9.84 -5.96
N ARG A 105 13.36 -9.17 -4.79
CA ARG A 105 12.08 -9.07 -4.10
C ARG A 105 11.48 -7.66 -4.06
N ALA A 106 12.10 -6.67 -4.70
CA ALA A 106 11.58 -5.31 -4.70
C ALA A 106 10.46 -5.13 -5.72
N GLU A 107 9.51 -4.24 -5.39
CA GLU A 107 8.50 -3.74 -6.31
C GLU A 107 8.08 -2.31 -5.92
N ILE A 108 7.38 -1.62 -6.83
CA ILE A 108 6.95 -0.24 -6.65
C ILE A 108 5.43 -0.17 -6.79
N ILE A 109 4.72 0.40 -5.81
CA ILE A 109 3.39 0.95 -6.05
C ILE A 109 3.58 2.46 -6.21
N ALA A 110 3.45 2.96 -7.44
CA ALA A 110 3.54 4.37 -7.77
C ALA A 110 2.19 5.06 -7.54
N GLY A 111 2.19 6.19 -6.87
CA GLY A 111 0.99 6.97 -6.60
C GLY A 111 1.19 8.46 -6.77
N ARG A 112 0.06 9.19 -6.80
CA ARG A 112 0.07 10.66 -6.89
C ARG A 112 0.28 11.34 -5.53
N GLY A 113 0.11 10.59 -4.43
CA GLY A 113 0.03 11.13 -3.09
C GLY A 113 -1.40 11.56 -2.71
N SER A 114 -1.82 11.24 -1.48
CA SER A 114 -3.13 11.63 -0.92
C SER A 114 -3.07 12.92 -0.09
N PHE A 115 -1.88 13.29 0.35
CA PHE A 115 -1.55 14.54 1.02
C PHE A 115 -0.66 15.39 0.12
N ILE A 116 -0.69 16.69 0.31
CA ILE A 116 -0.10 17.66 -0.63
C ILE A 116 1.27 18.19 -0.19
N GLU A 117 1.75 17.80 0.99
CA GLU A 117 2.94 18.39 1.63
C GLU A 117 4.22 18.20 0.81
N SER A 118 4.34 17.12 0.05
CA SER A 118 5.51 16.88 -0.81
C SER A 118 5.65 17.92 -1.92
N PHE A 119 4.54 18.49 -2.42
CA PHE A 119 4.59 19.45 -3.52
C PHE A 119 5.37 20.73 -3.15
N PRO A 120 4.99 21.50 -2.11
CA PRO A 120 5.78 22.67 -1.72
C PRO A 120 7.17 22.32 -1.19
N LEU A 121 7.37 21.16 -0.54
CA LEU A 121 8.68 20.73 -0.06
C LEU A 121 9.68 20.51 -1.20
N PHE A 122 9.23 19.98 -2.33
CA PHE A 122 10.07 19.69 -3.49
C PHE A 122 9.91 20.70 -4.64
N GLY A 123 9.17 21.79 -4.43
CA GLY A 123 9.03 22.88 -5.38
C GLY A 123 8.13 22.59 -6.57
N TYR A 124 7.14 21.72 -6.42
CA TYR A 124 6.15 21.41 -7.45
C TYR A 124 4.84 22.17 -7.25
N ASP A 125 4.19 22.53 -8.37
CA ASP A 125 2.88 23.18 -8.37
C ASP A 125 1.76 22.12 -8.36
N LEU A 126 0.80 22.25 -7.44
CA LEU A 126 -0.39 21.40 -7.36
C LEU A 126 -1.29 21.46 -8.60
N ASN A 127 -1.26 22.55 -9.36
CA ASN A 127 -1.98 22.65 -10.64
C ASN A 127 -1.47 21.66 -11.70
N ASP A 128 -0.27 21.14 -11.53
CA ASP A 128 0.33 20.13 -12.41
C ASP A 128 0.27 18.71 -11.86
N TYR A 129 -0.51 18.48 -10.78
CA TYR A 129 -0.61 17.22 -10.04
C TYR A 129 -0.75 15.97 -10.94
N ASP A 130 -1.73 15.97 -11.85
CA ASP A 130 -1.97 14.84 -12.75
C ASP A 130 -0.92 14.71 -13.86
N LYS A 131 -0.46 15.84 -14.39
CA LYS A 131 0.52 15.88 -15.48
C LYS A 131 1.89 15.41 -15.01
N LEU A 132 2.31 15.84 -13.80
CA LEU A 132 3.54 15.39 -13.14
C LEU A 132 3.56 13.88 -13.00
N PHE A 133 2.48 13.29 -12.45
CA PHE A 133 2.39 11.86 -12.27
C PHE A 133 2.43 11.11 -13.61
N SER A 134 1.64 11.55 -14.60
CA SER A 134 1.57 10.87 -15.90
C SER A 134 2.92 10.85 -16.61
N GLU A 135 3.59 12.01 -16.74
CA GLU A 135 4.88 12.09 -17.39
C GLU A 135 5.97 11.28 -16.66
N LYS A 136 5.99 11.38 -15.32
CA LYS A 136 6.98 10.65 -14.51
C LYS A 136 6.75 9.14 -14.52
N LEU A 137 5.50 8.69 -14.56
CA LEU A 137 5.18 7.27 -14.72
C LEU A 137 5.67 6.75 -16.08
N GLU A 138 5.38 7.45 -17.17
CA GLU A 138 5.86 7.07 -18.50
C GLU A 138 7.39 6.98 -18.56
N MET A 139 8.08 7.95 -17.96
CA MET A 139 9.54 7.94 -17.88
C MET A 139 10.04 6.74 -17.07
N LEU A 140 9.44 6.46 -15.91
CA LEU A 140 9.80 5.32 -15.06
C LEU A 140 9.62 3.99 -15.80
N LEU A 141 8.52 3.82 -16.54
CA LEU A 141 8.26 2.63 -17.35
C LEU A 141 9.32 2.45 -18.45
N LYS A 142 9.70 3.52 -19.14
CA LYS A 142 10.75 3.47 -20.17
C LYS A 142 12.11 3.13 -19.57
N ILE A 143 12.47 3.69 -18.41
CA ILE A 143 13.70 3.31 -17.69
C ILE A 143 13.69 1.83 -17.32
N ASN A 144 12.54 1.32 -16.89
CA ASN A 144 12.38 -0.09 -16.51
C ASN A 144 12.51 -1.05 -17.72
N GLU A 145 12.12 -0.59 -18.90
CA GLU A 145 12.19 -1.39 -20.14
C GLU A 145 13.58 -1.45 -20.76
N SER A 146 14.35 -0.38 -20.68
CA SER A 146 15.62 -0.25 -21.39
C SER A 146 16.74 0.23 -20.49
N GLU A 147 17.95 -0.31 -20.70
CA GLU A 147 19.15 0.14 -20.00
C GLU A 147 19.53 1.59 -20.35
N ARG A 148 19.31 1.97 -21.61
CA ARG A 148 19.60 3.33 -22.11
C ARG A 148 18.32 4.06 -22.42
N LEU A 149 18.23 5.30 -21.93
CA LEU A 149 17.08 6.17 -22.08
C LEU A 149 17.38 7.34 -23.01
N THR A 150 16.48 7.57 -23.96
CA THR A 150 16.31 8.86 -24.66
C THR A 150 14.92 9.36 -24.30
N TRP A 151 14.86 10.52 -23.67
CA TRP A 151 13.64 11.10 -23.13
C TRP A 151 13.61 12.63 -23.30
N LYS A 152 12.43 13.16 -23.55
CA LYS A 152 12.17 14.59 -23.52
C LYS A 152 10.81 14.83 -22.87
N GLY A 153 10.83 15.38 -21.66
CA GLY A 153 9.64 15.72 -20.89
C GLY A 153 9.42 17.23 -20.80
N LYS A 154 8.31 17.61 -20.20
CA LYS A 154 7.99 18.99 -19.82
C LYS A 154 8.35 19.24 -18.35
N PHE A 155 8.13 18.24 -17.50
CA PHE A 155 8.31 18.30 -16.04
C PHE A 155 9.56 17.55 -15.57
N THR A 156 10.21 16.84 -16.46
CA THR A 156 11.42 16.06 -16.21
C THR A 156 12.53 16.48 -17.14
N GLN A 157 13.77 16.14 -16.80
CA GLN A 157 14.95 16.46 -17.58
C GLN A 157 14.94 15.78 -18.96
N THR A 158 15.57 16.43 -19.94
CA THR A 158 15.88 15.79 -21.21
C THR A 158 17.09 14.88 -21.05
N ILE A 159 16.99 13.66 -21.53
CA ILE A 159 18.05 12.63 -21.51
C ILE A 159 18.28 12.16 -22.94
N ASP A 160 19.55 12.14 -23.36
CA ASP A 160 19.94 11.67 -24.69
C ASP A 160 20.86 10.46 -24.56
N ASN A 161 20.30 9.28 -24.81
CA ASN A 161 20.96 7.98 -24.84
C ASN A 161 21.89 7.71 -23.63
N LEU A 162 21.42 8.01 -22.41
CA LEU A 162 22.17 7.74 -21.18
C LEU A 162 21.74 6.43 -20.53
N GLY A 163 22.71 5.71 -19.97
CA GLY A 163 22.45 4.51 -19.17
C GLY A 163 21.95 4.87 -17.76
N VAL A 164 20.96 4.11 -17.25
CA VAL A 164 20.45 4.24 -15.90
C VAL A 164 20.83 3.01 -15.08
N TYR A 165 21.64 3.20 -14.04
CA TYR A 165 22.22 2.14 -13.21
C TYR A 165 22.03 2.42 -11.72
N PRO A 166 22.03 1.33 -10.84
CA PRO A 166 22.16 -0.07 -11.26
C PRO A 166 20.91 -0.60 -11.98
N ARG A 167 21.02 -1.76 -12.63
CA ARG A 167 19.84 -2.51 -13.08
C ARG A 167 19.39 -3.46 -11.97
N PRO A 168 18.09 -3.76 -11.85
CA PRO A 168 17.59 -4.74 -10.89
C PRO A 168 18.08 -6.15 -11.22
N LEU A 169 18.00 -7.05 -10.26
CA LEU A 169 18.21 -8.50 -10.46
C LEU A 169 17.07 -9.11 -11.27
N GLN A 170 15.84 -8.67 -11.02
CA GLN A 170 14.67 -9.01 -11.82
C GLN A 170 14.85 -8.46 -13.25
N SER A 171 14.29 -9.13 -14.25
CA SER A 171 14.32 -8.62 -15.64
C SER A 171 13.70 -7.23 -15.79
N LYS A 172 12.64 -6.96 -14.99
CA LYS A 172 11.99 -5.67 -14.81
C LYS A 172 11.49 -5.58 -13.36
N LEU A 173 11.52 -4.40 -12.76
CA LEU A 173 10.84 -4.13 -11.49
C LEU A 173 9.33 -4.22 -11.71
N PRO A 174 8.56 -4.94 -10.88
CA PRO A 174 7.11 -4.85 -10.88
C PRO A 174 6.67 -3.44 -10.46
N ILE A 175 5.85 -2.79 -11.29
CA ILE A 175 5.33 -1.45 -11.04
C ILE A 175 3.81 -1.51 -11.03
N TRP A 176 3.21 -1.15 -9.90
CA TRP A 176 1.79 -1.03 -9.66
C TRP A 176 1.36 0.43 -9.68
N VAL A 177 0.11 0.70 -9.96
CA VAL A 177 -0.49 2.04 -9.81
C VAL A 177 -1.43 2.05 -8.61
N GLY A 178 -1.17 2.96 -7.66
CA GLY A 178 -2.05 3.22 -6.53
C GLY A 178 -3.28 4.03 -6.94
N VAL A 179 -4.47 3.53 -6.59
CA VAL A 179 -5.76 4.14 -6.92
C VAL A 179 -6.59 4.37 -5.66
N GLY A 180 -6.95 5.63 -5.41
CA GLY A 180 -7.76 6.02 -4.24
C GLY A 180 -9.25 6.27 -4.57
N GLY A 181 -9.73 5.90 -5.78
CA GLY A 181 -11.13 6.04 -6.17
C GLY A 181 -11.43 7.13 -7.21
N THR A 182 -10.46 7.52 -8.05
CA THR A 182 -10.69 8.37 -9.22
C THR A 182 -10.67 7.52 -10.50
N PRO A 183 -11.70 7.63 -11.38
CA PRO A 183 -11.78 6.86 -12.63
C PRO A 183 -10.56 7.03 -13.53
N GLU A 184 -9.99 8.24 -13.58
CA GLU A 184 -8.83 8.56 -14.40
C GLU A 184 -7.59 7.77 -14.00
N SER A 185 -7.42 7.48 -12.70
CA SER A 185 -6.32 6.65 -12.21
C SER A 185 -6.50 5.18 -12.56
N VAL A 186 -7.75 4.71 -12.57
CA VAL A 186 -8.11 3.36 -13.03
C VAL A 186 -7.78 3.19 -14.51
N VAL A 187 -8.25 4.15 -15.34
CA VAL A 187 -7.99 4.16 -16.79
C VAL A 187 -6.50 4.15 -17.07
N ARG A 188 -5.74 5.01 -16.40
CA ARG A 188 -4.27 5.08 -16.57
C ARG A 188 -3.58 3.76 -16.29
N ALA A 189 -3.92 3.09 -15.17
CA ALA A 189 -3.35 1.78 -14.85
C ALA A 189 -3.67 0.75 -15.95
N ALA A 190 -4.93 0.72 -16.40
CA ALA A 190 -5.40 -0.23 -17.38
C ALA A 190 -4.82 -0.01 -18.78
N GLU A 191 -4.71 1.24 -19.25
CA GLU A 191 -4.14 1.57 -20.56
C GLU A 191 -2.66 1.18 -20.67
N HIS A 192 -1.90 1.33 -19.59
CA HIS A 192 -0.50 0.89 -19.54
C HIS A 192 -0.33 -0.63 -19.27
N GLY A 193 -1.42 -1.38 -19.08
CA GLY A 193 -1.32 -2.81 -18.72
C GLY A 193 -0.69 -3.06 -17.36
N LEU A 194 -0.71 -2.06 -16.46
CA LEU A 194 -0.09 -2.14 -15.14
C LEU A 194 -1.04 -2.71 -14.09
N PRO A 195 -0.52 -3.48 -13.12
CA PRO A 195 -1.27 -3.87 -11.94
C PRO A 195 -1.85 -2.65 -11.20
N MET A 196 -3.09 -2.80 -10.70
CA MET A 196 -3.79 -1.75 -9.94
C MET A 196 -3.88 -2.12 -8.46
N ALA A 197 -3.50 -1.19 -7.58
CA ALA A 197 -3.69 -1.29 -6.14
C ALA A 197 -4.78 -0.30 -5.70
N LEU A 198 -5.97 -0.81 -5.39
CA LEU A 198 -7.14 -0.01 -5.02
C LEU A 198 -7.26 0.09 -3.49
N ALA A 199 -7.27 1.32 -2.97
CA ALA A 199 -7.44 1.58 -1.54
C ALA A 199 -8.92 1.70 -1.17
N ILE A 200 -9.39 0.82 -0.27
CA ILE A 200 -10.72 0.84 0.33
C ILE A 200 -10.58 1.18 1.80
N ILE A 201 -10.57 2.46 2.11
CA ILE A 201 -10.33 2.98 3.46
C ILE A 201 -11.59 3.56 4.14
N GLY A 202 -12.75 3.46 3.48
CA GLY A 202 -14.01 3.93 4.03
C GLY A 202 -15.21 3.62 3.14
N GLY A 203 -16.40 3.61 3.74
CA GLY A 203 -17.65 3.27 3.06
C GLY A 203 -17.86 1.76 2.90
N SER A 204 -18.84 1.37 2.08
CA SER A 204 -19.05 -0.04 1.76
C SER A 204 -18.11 -0.49 0.63
N PRO A 205 -17.41 -1.64 0.73
CA PRO A 205 -16.57 -2.17 -0.34
C PRO A 205 -17.30 -2.29 -1.68
N ALA A 206 -18.57 -2.69 -1.68
CA ALA A 206 -19.36 -2.83 -2.91
C ALA A 206 -19.42 -1.56 -3.79
N ARG A 207 -19.23 -0.37 -3.20
CA ARG A 207 -19.16 0.90 -3.96
C ARG A 207 -17.98 0.98 -4.91
N PHE A 208 -16.95 0.18 -4.68
CA PHE A 208 -15.73 0.16 -5.50
C PHE A 208 -15.79 -0.84 -6.65
N ALA A 209 -16.82 -1.70 -6.72
CA ALA A 209 -17.00 -2.65 -7.82
C ALA A 209 -17.00 -2.00 -9.22
N PRO A 210 -17.61 -0.81 -9.45
CA PRO A 210 -17.52 -0.13 -10.72
C PRO A 210 -16.08 0.20 -11.15
N PHE A 211 -15.17 0.51 -10.23
CA PHE A 211 -13.75 0.78 -10.55
C PHE A 211 -13.04 -0.48 -11.02
N THR A 212 -13.29 -1.62 -10.39
CA THR A 212 -12.68 -2.89 -10.80
C THR A 212 -13.23 -3.39 -12.13
N GLN A 213 -14.51 -3.12 -12.42
CA GLN A 213 -15.09 -3.40 -13.72
C GLN A 213 -14.51 -2.48 -14.81
N LEU A 214 -14.43 -1.18 -14.57
CA LEU A 214 -13.79 -0.21 -15.46
C LEU A 214 -12.35 -0.62 -15.78
N TYR A 215 -11.59 -1.05 -14.76
CA TYR A 215 -10.22 -1.51 -14.93
C TYR A 215 -10.13 -2.69 -15.92
N ARG A 216 -10.98 -3.70 -15.76
CA ARG A 216 -11.02 -4.86 -16.68
C ARG A 216 -11.43 -4.49 -18.11
N ASP A 217 -12.40 -3.60 -18.25
CA ASP A 217 -12.93 -3.21 -19.57
C ASP A 217 -11.91 -2.39 -20.35
N VAL A 218 -11.26 -1.42 -19.70
CA VAL A 218 -10.20 -0.62 -20.33
C VAL A 218 -8.96 -1.48 -20.63
N TYR A 219 -8.58 -2.39 -19.72
CA TYR A 219 -7.45 -3.31 -19.90
C TYR A 219 -7.63 -4.17 -21.16
N ARG A 220 -8.83 -4.77 -21.36
CA ARG A 220 -9.16 -5.51 -22.59
C ARG A 220 -9.16 -4.62 -23.82
N LYS A 221 -9.77 -3.43 -23.72
CA LYS A 221 -9.86 -2.48 -24.83
C LYS A 221 -8.49 -1.99 -25.29
N ALA A 222 -7.53 -1.87 -24.37
CA ALA A 222 -6.14 -1.52 -24.67
C ALA A 222 -5.35 -2.68 -25.29
N GLY A 223 -5.93 -3.88 -25.42
CA GLY A 223 -5.32 -5.04 -26.07
C GLY A 223 -4.45 -5.88 -25.15
N HIS A 224 -4.51 -5.67 -23.83
CA HIS A 224 -3.76 -6.48 -22.86
C HIS A 224 -4.45 -7.83 -22.59
N ASP A 225 -3.66 -8.87 -22.33
CA ASP A 225 -4.17 -10.20 -21.97
C ASP A 225 -4.80 -10.15 -20.56
N ILE A 226 -6.10 -10.37 -20.50
CA ILE A 226 -6.87 -10.35 -19.25
C ILE A 226 -6.38 -11.39 -18.22
N ASN A 227 -5.73 -12.46 -18.65
CA ASN A 227 -5.18 -13.49 -17.77
C ASN A 227 -3.93 -13.00 -17.02
N THR A 228 -3.30 -11.93 -17.47
CA THR A 228 -2.16 -11.28 -16.79
C THR A 228 -2.58 -10.17 -15.85
N LEU A 229 -3.88 -9.82 -15.83
CA LEU A 229 -4.40 -8.75 -14.99
C LEU A 229 -4.17 -9.04 -13.51
N GLN A 230 -3.56 -8.08 -12.81
CA GLN A 230 -3.38 -8.12 -11.37
C GLN A 230 -4.12 -6.96 -10.70
N LEU A 231 -4.91 -7.30 -9.69
CA LEU A 231 -5.68 -6.36 -8.89
C LEU A 231 -5.35 -6.56 -7.42
N GLY A 232 -4.89 -5.52 -6.75
CA GLY A 232 -4.67 -5.46 -5.31
C GLY A 232 -5.79 -4.67 -4.61
N ILE A 233 -6.21 -5.11 -3.44
CA ILE A 233 -7.09 -4.37 -2.53
C ILE A 233 -6.30 -4.03 -1.27
N ASN A 234 -6.40 -2.79 -0.81
CA ASN A 234 -5.73 -2.28 0.37
C ASN A 234 -6.81 -1.76 1.34
N SER A 235 -6.90 -2.33 2.55
CA SER A 235 -7.94 -1.99 3.52
C SER A 235 -7.39 -1.89 4.94
N HIS A 236 -8.11 -1.21 5.83
CA HIS A 236 -7.82 -1.19 7.27
C HIS A 236 -8.20 -2.53 7.90
N VAL A 237 -7.24 -3.17 8.55
CA VAL A 237 -7.40 -4.50 9.14
C VAL A 237 -6.84 -4.52 10.55
N PHE A 238 -7.52 -5.17 11.47
CA PHE A 238 -6.92 -5.56 12.73
C PHE A 238 -7.52 -6.88 13.22
N VAL A 239 -6.65 -7.81 13.59
CA VAL A 239 -7.05 -9.14 14.06
C VAL A 239 -6.51 -9.39 15.47
N ASP A 240 -7.36 -9.90 16.35
CA ASP A 240 -7.00 -10.38 17.69
C ASP A 240 -7.75 -11.71 17.95
N ASP A 241 -7.47 -12.39 19.04
CA ASP A 241 -8.06 -13.70 19.39
C ASP A 241 -9.60 -13.72 19.32
N THR A 242 -10.22 -12.59 19.67
CA THR A 242 -11.68 -12.41 19.62
C THR A 242 -12.05 -11.07 19.02
N SER A 243 -13.24 -11.00 18.41
CA SER A 243 -13.76 -9.77 17.79
C SER A 243 -13.85 -8.61 18.80
N GLN A 244 -14.20 -8.89 20.05
CA GLN A 244 -14.29 -7.87 21.07
C GLN A 244 -12.91 -7.29 21.39
N LYS A 245 -11.89 -8.15 21.60
CA LYS A 245 -10.51 -7.68 21.83
C LYS A 245 -9.98 -6.86 20.68
N ALA A 246 -10.21 -7.31 19.44
CA ALA A 246 -9.79 -6.59 18.24
C ALA A 246 -10.41 -5.19 18.16
N ARG A 247 -11.74 -5.09 18.37
CA ARG A 247 -12.47 -3.81 18.32
C ARG A 247 -12.06 -2.87 19.45
N ASP A 248 -11.86 -3.39 20.65
CA ASP A 248 -11.45 -2.58 21.80
C ASP A 248 -10.01 -2.06 21.67
N ALA A 249 -9.11 -2.85 21.09
CA ALA A 249 -7.75 -2.43 20.84
C ALA A 249 -7.63 -1.39 19.70
N PHE A 250 -8.40 -1.60 18.61
CA PHE A 250 -8.26 -0.80 17.40
C PHE A 250 -9.04 0.52 17.44
N TYR A 251 -10.18 0.56 18.14
CA TYR A 251 -11.06 1.74 18.15
C TYR A 251 -10.39 3.03 18.66
N PRO A 252 -9.73 3.07 19.84
CA PRO A 252 -9.19 4.33 20.36
C PRO A 252 -8.16 4.99 19.44
N PRO A 253 -7.10 4.31 18.95
CA PRO A 253 -6.14 4.92 18.04
C PRO A 253 -6.76 5.25 16.67
N TYR A 254 -7.67 4.40 16.15
CA TYR A 254 -8.38 4.66 14.89
C TYR A 254 -9.28 5.89 14.98
N ALA A 255 -10.07 6.03 16.04
CA ALA A 255 -10.93 7.18 16.25
C ALA A 255 -10.13 8.49 16.37
N ALA A 256 -8.99 8.46 17.05
CA ALA A 256 -8.10 9.62 17.17
C ALA A 256 -7.53 10.05 15.80
N VAL A 257 -7.12 9.10 14.96
CA VAL A 257 -6.65 9.39 13.59
C VAL A 257 -7.80 9.96 12.74
N MET A 258 -8.98 9.35 12.80
CA MET A 258 -10.15 9.83 12.05
C MET A 258 -10.61 11.23 12.49
N GLU A 259 -10.55 11.54 13.78
CA GLU A 259 -10.84 12.88 14.30
C GLU A 259 -9.80 13.91 13.79
N HIS A 260 -8.51 13.54 13.82
CA HIS A 260 -7.44 14.43 13.35
C HIS A 260 -7.59 14.76 11.86
N ILE A 261 -7.73 13.74 11.01
CA ILE A 261 -7.94 13.90 9.56
C ILE A 261 -9.28 14.60 9.28
N GLY A 262 -10.31 14.30 10.07
CA GLY A 262 -11.63 14.90 9.95
C GLY A 262 -11.61 16.42 10.14
N LYS A 263 -10.85 16.93 11.11
CA LYS A 263 -10.66 18.36 11.32
C LYS A 263 -10.07 19.07 10.09
N GLU A 264 -9.16 18.43 9.39
CA GLU A 264 -8.55 18.98 8.17
C GLU A 264 -9.49 18.92 6.96
N ARG A 265 -10.33 17.87 6.87
CA ARG A 265 -11.17 17.59 5.70
C ARG A 265 -12.66 17.93 5.89
N GLY A 266 -13.03 18.48 7.04
CA GLY A 266 -14.38 18.99 7.32
C GLY A 266 -15.43 17.96 7.69
N TRP A 267 -15.03 16.77 8.25
CA TRP A 267 -15.99 15.85 8.86
C TRP A 267 -15.82 15.76 10.39
N GLY A 268 -16.84 15.25 11.07
CA GLY A 268 -16.84 15.06 12.54
C GLY A 268 -16.01 13.85 12.99
N GLY A 269 -15.85 13.73 14.30
CA GLY A 269 -15.24 12.54 14.92
C GLY A 269 -16.05 11.28 14.69
N LEU A 270 -15.45 10.12 14.97
CA LEU A 270 -16.05 8.79 14.81
C LEU A 270 -16.54 8.26 16.17
N SER A 271 -17.86 8.05 16.32
CA SER A 271 -18.40 7.40 17.53
C SER A 271 -18.12 5.90 17.55
N ARG A 272 -18.24 5.29 18.74
CA ARG A 272 -18.08 3.83 18.87
C ARG A 272 -19.13 3.08 18.06
N GLU A 273 -20.37 3.54 18.03
CA GLU A 273 -21.46 2.92 17.26
C GLU A 273 -21.19 2.97 15.76
N GLN A 274 -20.67 4.10 15.25
CA GLN A 274 -20.28 4.24 13.86
C GLN A 274 -19.11 3.33 13.49
N PHE A 275 -18.14 3.22 14.40
CA PHE A 275 -17.01 2.29 14.24
C PHE A 275 -17.52 0.83 14.20
N ASP A 276 -18.32 0.41 15.18
CA ASP A 276 -18.86 -0.95 15.26
C ASP A 276 -19.72 -1.27 14.03
N ALA A 277 -20.52 -0.36 13.53
CA ALA A 277 -21.26 -0.50 12.27
C ALA A 277 -20.29 -0.71 11.07
N SER A 278 -19.15 0.00 11.04
CA SER A 278 -18.13 -0.12 9.98
C SER A 278 -17.37 -1.45 10.04
N THR A 279 -17.36 -2.14 11.17
CA THR A 279 -16.79 -3.51 11.30
C THR A 279 -17.76 -4.60 10.86
N GLY A 280 -19.04 -4.28 10.61
CA GLY A 280 -20.05 -5.23 10.12
C GLY A 280 -19.67 -5.84 8.76
N LYS A 281 -20.40 -6.89 8.34
CA LYS A 281 -20.07 -7.68 7.13
C LYS A 281 -19.84 -6.86 5.86
N GLN A 282 -20.58 -5.76 5.67
CA GLN A 282 -20.51 -4.88 4.50
C GLN A 282 -19.75 -3.57 4.77
N GLY A 283 -19.18 -3.41 5.96
CA GLY A 283 -18.40 -2.22 6.32
C GLY A 283 -16.95 -2.33 5.84
N ALA A 284 -16.27 -1.19 5.75
CA ALA A 284 -14.91 -1.11 5.24
C ALA A 284 -13.81 -1.59 6.22
N LEU A 285 -14.14 -1.72 7.52
CA LEU A 285 -13.15 -2.11 8.52
C LEU A 285 -13.13 -3.63 8.71
N LEU A 286 -12.00 -4.26 8.44
CA LEU A 286 -11.78 -5.68 8.66
C LEU A 286 -11.19 -5.88 10.07
N VAL A 287 -11.98 -5.60 11.10
CA VAL A 287 -11.57 -5.65 12.52
C VAL A 287 -12.37 -6.70 13.25
N GLY A 288 -11.68 -7.76 13.71
CA GLY A 288 -12.39 -8.88 14.35
C GLY A 288 -11.49 -10.07 14.69
N SER A 289 -12.14 -11.21 14.95
CA SER A 289 -11.45 -12.49 15.08
C SER A 289 -10.84 -12.94 13.75
N PRO A 290 -9.91 -13.91 13.74
CA PRO A 290 -9.37 -14.48 12.51
C PRO A 290 -10.43 -14.93 11.52
N GLN A 291 -11.54 -15.52 12.00
CA GLN A 291 -12.64 -15.97 11.15
C GLN A 291 -13.37 -14.78 10.51
N GLU A 292 -13.74 -13.75 11.29
CA GLU A 292 -14.41 -12.56 10.74
C GLU A 292 -13.55 -11.83 9.72
N VAL A 293 -12.25 -11.71 9.97
CA VAL A 293 -11.31 -11.08 9.04
C VAL A 293 -11.20 -11.91 7.74
N SER A 294 -11.10 -13.24 7.86
CA SER A 294 -11.09 -14.13 6.69
C SER A 294 -12.38 -13.99 5.87
N ASP A 295 -13.55 -14.04 6.51
CA ASP A 295 -14.86 -13.93 5.85
C ASP A 295 -14.98 -12.59 5.08
N LYS A 296 -14.45 -11.49 5.65
CA LYS A 296 -14.51 -10.18 5.00
C LYS A 296 -13.53 -10.07 3.82
N ILE A 297 -12.32 -10.61 3.93
CA ILE A 297 -11.38 -10.68 2.78
C ILE A 297 -12.00 -11.51 1.65
N LEU A 298 -12.64 -12.63 1.97
CA LEU A 298 -13.32 -13.47 0.98
C LEU A 298 -14.55 -12.76 0.38
N TYR A 299 -15.32 -12.02 1.16
CA TYR A 299 -16.40 -11.18 0.65
C TYR A 299 -15.88 -10.13 -0.36
N GLU A 300 -14.76 -9.46 -0.06
CA GLU A 300 -14.12 -8.54 -1.01
C GLU A 300 -13.57 -9.29 -2.23
N TYR A 301 -13.08 -10.53 -2.06
CA TYR A 301 -12.67 -11.38 -3.18
C TYR A 301 -13.83 -11.73 -4.11
N GLU A 302 -14.99 -12.06 -3.57
CA GLU A 302 -16.22 -12.30 -4.36
C GLU A 302 -16.65 -11.05 -5.13
N LEU A 303 -16.50 -9.86 -4.54
CA LEU A 303 -16.83 -8.58 -5.21
C LEU A 303 -15.86 -8.22 -6.33
N PHE A 304 -14.56 -8.45 -6.13
CA PHE A 304 -13.52 -7.85 -6.95
C PHE A 304 -12.67 -8.86 -7.73
N GLY A 305 -12.60 -10.12 -7.32
CA GLY A 305 -11.70 -11.11 -7.91
C GLY A 305 -10.23 -10.65 -7.88
N HIS A 306 -9.82 -10.04 -6.76
CA HIS A 306 -8.46 -9.52 -6.62
C HIS A 306 -7.42 -10.62 -6.42
N THR A 307 -6.19 -10.35 -6.86
CA THR A 307 -5.07 -11.28 -6.79
C THR A 307 -4.17 -11.04 -5.59
N ARG A 308 -4.31 -9.85 -4.94
CA ARG A 308 -3.54 -9.42 -3.79
C ARG A 308 -4.42 -8.66 -2.79
N PHE A 309 -4.18 -8.87 -1.50
CA PHE A 309 -4.78 -8.10 -0.42
C PHE A 309 -3.70 -7.58 0.52
N LEU A 310 -3.68 -6.27 0.80
CA LEU A 310 -2.75 -5.64 1.75
C LEU A 310 -3.52 -5.06 2.93
N ALA A 311 -3.15 -5.50 4.13
CA ALA A 311 -3.74 -5.08 5.40
C ALA A 311 -2.99 -3.88 5.98
N GLN A 312 -3.65 -2.75 6.23
CA GLN A 312 -3.12 -1.67 7.07
C GLN A 312 -3.51 -1.93 8.52
N MET A 313 -2.53 -2.39 9.30
CA MET A 313 -2.78 -2.84 10.67
C MET A 313 -2.34 -1.82 11.72
N SER A 314 -1.32 -1.02 11.45
CA SER A 314 -0.85 0.02 12.34
C SER A 314 -1.40 1.38 11.93
N LEU A 315 -2.35 1.91 12.70
CA LEU A 315 -2.92 3.25 12.55
C LEU A 315 -2.77 4.00 13.86
N GLY A 316 -2.21 5.22 13.78
CA GLY A 316 -1.99 6.05 14.97
C GLY A 316 -1.06 5.41 15.98
N ALA A 317 -1.44 5.42 17.24
CA ALA A 317 -0.64 4.91 18.36
C ALA A 317 -1.01 3.46 18.73
N MET A 318 -1.10 2.56 17.76
CA MET A 318 -1.32 1.14 18.05
C MET A 318 -0.17 0.56 18.87
N PRO A 319 -0.44 -0.16 19.99
CA PRO A 319 0.59 -0.82 20.77
C PRO A 319 1.36 -1.86 19.94
N HIS A 320 2.69 -1.84 20.06
CA HIS A 320 3.56 -2.69 19.23
C HIS A 320 3.33 -4.19 19.44
N ASP A 321 3.18 -4.63 20.68
CA ASP A 321 2.84 -6.01 21.03
C ASP A 321 1.54 -6.48 20.38
N LYS A 322 0.55 -5.59 20.26
CA LYS A 322 -0.72 -5.86 19.56
C LYS A 322 -0.55 -5.99 18.07
N ILE A 323 0.31 -5.18 17.47
CA ILE A 323 0.64 -5.28 16.04
C ILE A 323 1.36 -6.61 15.76
N LEU A 324 2.35 -6.98 16.56
CA LEU A 324 3.06 -8.25 16.41
C LEU A 324 2.11 -9.46 16.55
N HIS A 325 1.25 -9.48 17.56
CA HIS A 325 0.24 -10.52 17.72
C HIS A 325 -0.73 -10.61 16.52
N ALA A 326 -1.16 -9.45 16.01
CA ALA A 326 -2.04 -9.41 14.83
C ALA A 326 -1.33 -9.93 13.56
N ILE A 327 -0.01 -9.68 13.39
CA ILE A 327 0.79 -10.24 12.29
C ILE A 327 0.86 -11.77 12.39
N GLU A 328 1.10 -12.31 13.60
CA GLU A 328 1.13 -13.75 13.85
C GLU A 328 -0.23 -14.41 13.53
N LEU A 329 -1.34 -13.82 13.98
CA LEU A 329 -2.68 -14.31 13.68
C LEU A 329 -3.01 -14.22 12.19
N LEU A 330 -2.61 -13.14 11.53
CA LEU A 330 -2.81 -13.00 10.08
C LEU A 330 -2.09 -14.13 9.33
N GLY A 331 -0.81 -14.38 9.62
CA GLY A 331 -0.02 -15.43 8.97
C GLY A 331 -0.49 -16.84 9.32
N SER A 332 -0.76 -17.11 10.60
CA SER A 332 -1.04 -18.48 11.08
C SER A 332 -2.49 -18.93 10.95
N LYS A 333 -3.46 -18.00 10.93
CA LYS A 333 -4.90 -18.30 10.92
C LYS A 333 -5.62 -17.80 9.67
N VAL A 334 -5.43 -16.54 9.28
CA VAL A 334 -6.17 -15.92 8.19
C VAL A 334 -5.62 -16.37 6.83
N VAL A 335 -4.31 -16.28 6.61
CA VAL A 335 -3.68 -16.64 5.31
C VAL A 335 -3.97 -18.07 4.88
N PRO A 336 -3.87 -19.11 5.75
CA PRO A 336 -4.19 -20.47 5.36
C PRO A 336 -5.64 -20.64 4.89
N GLU A 337 -6.60 -20.00 5.56
CA GLU A 337 -8.02 -20.07 5.18
C GLU A 337 -8.26 -19.40 3.83
N ILE A 338 -7.72 -18.20 3.61
CA ILE A 338 -7.82 -17.51 2.33
C ILE A 338 -7.17 -18.31 1.19
N LYS A 339 -5.96 -18.83 1.40
CA LYS A 339 -5.24 -19.61 0.38
C LYS A 339 -5.96 -20.91 0.03
N LYS A 340 -6.63 -21.54 0.99
CA LYS A 340 -7.47 -22.74 0.76
C LYS A 340 -8.63 -22.41 -0.17
N TYR A 341 -9.41 -21.36 0.10
CA TYR A 341 -10.55 -20.95 -0.71
C TYR A 341 -10.13 -20.55 -2.13
N THR A 342 -9.13 -19.68 -2.27
CA THR A 342 -8.72 -19.12 -3.56
C THR A 342 -7.95 -20.09 -4.46
N LYS A 343 -7.46 -21.24 -3.94
CA LYS A 343 -6.87 -22.30 -4.78
C LYS A 343 -7.92 -23.15 -5.49
N THR A 344 -9.11 -23.26 -4.92
CA THR A 344 -10.18 -24.14 -5.41
C THR A 344 -10.90 -23.56 -6.63
N GLU A 345 -10.84 -22.24 -6.84
CA GLU A 345 -11.52 -21.55 -7.96
C GLU A 345 -10.71 -21.47 -9.26
N LYS A 346 -9.49 -22.01 -9.29
CA LYS A 346 -8.64 -22.05 -10.51
C LYS A 346 -8.82 -23.31 -11.37
N ILE A 347 -10.03 -23.93 -11.36
CA ILE A 347 -10.37 -25.06 -12.22
C ILE A 347 -11.32 -24.60 -13.33
#